data_7cda39ad575f3ba6902dbf69599be176
#
_entry.id   7cda39ad575f3ba6902dbf69599be176
#
_cell.length_a   1.000
_cell.length_b   1.000
_cell.length_c   1.000
_cell.angle_alpha   90.00
_cell.angle_beta   90.00
_cell.angle_gamma   90.00
#
_symmetry.space_group_name_H-M   'P 1'
#
loop_
_entity.id
_entity.type
_entity.pdbx_description
1 polymer ?
#
loop_
_entity_poly.entity_id
_entity_poly.type
_entity_poly.pdbx_seq_one_letter_code
_entity_poly.pdbx_strand_id
1 'polypeptide(L)'
;YLILLEPDTRDGFNLVPWNEEERSGSYIDIAGARIFGTHWFGTSTNAAVPLVVDALRRARGEGLFNILMLHTDVEGQLNRPNIPALSISRMKELRTLVDYVALGHTHKRFEIEDWAFNPGSLEACTIDEFKEERGLYLIEVDEAGRITAEHSRDYTQRPFQRLNFDVSGAPDADAVHAGVLEVVRREARAHDAALDSTPAPIIEINLRGHLGFKNSLLDIPRMREEARALTGALHIMISNRSVPVEYAVAAGLDSDVSRQVRERRIVEDLITRDIRFRARAHDMAALTLEAKRLALGDESPEKILSLIEQQLELAAEQTNGAPANEATVAPAPAGATATDKGDLVASASALQAIERNAAT
;
A
#
# COMPACT_ATOMS: atom_id res chain seq x y z
N TYR A 1 -18.49 20.21 9.15
CA TYR A 1 -18.82 18.96 9.86
C TYR A 1 -18.31 17.76 9.07
N LEU A 2 -17.64 16.83 9.73
CA LEU A 2 -17.37 15.50 9.22
C LEU A 2 -18.32 14.53 9.93
N ILE A 3 -19.14 13.80 9.15
CA ILE A 3 -20.08 12.79 9.65
C ILE A 3 -19.54 11.44 9.25
N LEU A 4 -19.35 10.55 10.23
CA LEU A 4 -18.96 9.16 10.00
C LEU A 4 -20.23 8.29 10.14
N LEU A 5 -20.61 7.66 9.02
CA LEU A 5 -21.77 6.77 8.98
C LEU A 5 -21.31 5.32 9.11
N GLU A 6 -21.77 4.63 10.16
CA GLU A 6 -21.41 3.25 10.44
C GLU A 6 -22.64 2.42 10.85
N PRO A 7 -22.71 1.13 10.51
CA PRO A 7 -23.75 0.24 10.96
C PRO A 7 -23.79 0.12 12.50
N ASP A 8 -24.99 0.04 13.06
CA ASP A 8 -25.17 -0.37 14.46
C ASP A 8 -25.08 -1.90 14.57
N THR A 9 -24.08 -2.37 15.30
CA THR A 9 -23.80 -3.79 15.48
C THR A 9 -24.07 -4.31 16.89
N ARG A 10 -24.69 -3.49 17.77
CA ARG A 10 -24.98 -3.86 19.18
C ARG A 10 -25.97 -5.02 19.28
N ASP A 11 -27.00 -4.99 18.46
CA ASP A 11 -28.07 -6.02 18.41
C ASP A 11 -28.25 -6.54 16.97
N GLY A 12 -27.18 -7.11 16.40
CA GLY A 12 -27.13 -7.53 14.99
C GLY A 12 -26.69 -6.40 14.06
N PHE A 13 -26.77 -6.63 12.76
CA PHE A 13 -26.35 -5.65 11.76
C PHE A 13 -27.54 -4.76 11.35
N ASN A 14 -27.55 -3.50 11.78
CA ASN A 14 -28.63 -2.57 11.52
C ASN A 14 -28.11 -1.25 10.91
N LEU A 15 -28.93 -0.67 10.03
CA LEU A 15 -28.75 0.67 9.51
C LEU A 15 -29.77 1.58 10.19
N VAL A 16 -29.27 2.49 11.01
CA VAL A 16 -30.09 3.40 11.84
C VAL A 16 -29.89 4.87 11.40
N PRO A 17 -30.89 5.74 11.57
CA PRO A 17 -30.75 7.15 11.22
C PRO A 17 -29.66 7.83 12.05
N TRP A 18 -29.04 8.84 11.47
CA TRP A 18 -28.07 9.68 12.16
C TRP A 18 -28.73 10.37 13.36
N ASN A 19 -28.09 10.25 14.52
CA ASN A 19 -28.45 10.94 15.75
C ASN A 19 -27.43 12.05 16.01
N GLU A 20 -27.88 13.31 16.01
CA GLU A 20 -26.99 14.48 16.18
C GLU A 20 -26.44 14.60 17.61
N GLU A 21 -27.18 14.16 18.62
CA GLU A 21 -26.75 14.22 20.02
C GLU A 21 -25.68 13.16 20.32
N GLU A 22 -25.88 11.94 19.85
CA GLU A 22 -24.95 10.83 19.99
C GLU A 22 -23.81 10.88 18.97
N ARG A 23 -23.95 11.68 17.91
CA ARG A 23 -23.05 11.75 16.74
C ARG A 23 -22.76 10.36 16.16
N SER A 24 -23.79 9.58 16.03
CA SER A 24 -23.75 8.20 15.53
C SER A 24 -24.93 7.89 14.62
N GLY A 25 -24.75 6.97 13.70
CA GLY A 25 -25.79 6.51 12.79
C GLY A 25 -25.19 5.94 11.51
N SER A 26 -26.04 5.28 10.75
CA SER A 26 -25.66 4.56 9.53
C SER A 26 -26.10 5.27 8.26
N TYR A 27 -27.10 6.17 8.37
CA TYR A 27 -27.59 6.93 7.23
C TYR A 27 -28.08 8.33 7.64
N ILE A 28 -28.10 9.21 6.65
CA ILE A 28 -28.64 10.57 6.76
C ILE A 28 -29.46 10.91 5.52
N ASP A 29 -30.54 11.67 5.70
CA ASP A 29 -31.37 12.18 4.59
C ASP A 29 -30.98 13.62 4.28
N ILE A 30 -30.56 13.87 3.04
CA ILE A 30 -30.15 15.20 2.57
C ILE A 30 -30.71 15.43 1.16
N ALA A 31 -31.45 16.53 0.98
CA ALA A 31 -31.90 17.02 -0.33
C ALA A 31 -32.54 15.95 -1.25
N GLY A 32 -33.40 15.09 -0.69
CA GLY A 32 -34.08 14.03 -1.45
C GLY A 32 -33.29 12.76 -1.63
N ALA A 33 -32.08 12.67 -1.08
CA ALA A 33 -31.28 11.46 -1.07
C ALA A 33 -31.14 10.90 0.35
N ARG A 34 -31.10 9.56 0.46
CA ARG A 34 -30.69 8.83 1.66
C ARG A 34 -29.29 8.25 1.45
N ILE A 35 -28.33 8.69 2.26
CA ILE A 35 -26.93 8.32 2.15
C ILE A 35 -26.61 7.34 3.27
N PHE A 36 -26.27 6.12 2.91
CA PHE A 36 -25.81 5.06 3.81
C PHE A 36 -24.28 5.00 3.83
N GLY A 37 -23.69 4.72 5.00
CA GLY A 37 -22.28 4.40 5.13
C GLY A 37 -22.06 3.06 5.79
N THR A 38 -20.97 2.41 5.41
CA THR A 38 -20.49 1.19 6.04
C THR A 38 -19.00 1.33 6.38
N HIS A 39 -18.55 0.62 7.41
CA HIS A 39 -17.13 0.47 7.64
C HIS A 39 -16.48 -0.47 6.63
N TRP A 40 -15.16 -0.52 6.62
CA TRP A 40 -14.40 -1.47 5.82
C TRP A 40 -14.49 -2.88 6.42
N PHE A 41 -14.93 -3.86 5.61
CA PHE A 41 -15.09 -5.25 6.03
C PHE A 41 -13.84 -6.11 5.79
N GLY A 42 -12.79 -5.55 5.20
CA GLY A 42 -11.57 -6.28 4.89
C GLY A 42 -11.82 -7.47 3.96
N THR A 43 -11.23 -8.60 4.29
CA THR A 43 -11.39 -9.86 3.53
C THR A 43 -12.78 -10.47 3.64
N SER A 44 -13.60 -10.01 4.58
CA SER A 44 -14.96 -10.53 4.84
C SER A 44 -16.06 -9.82 4.04
N THR A 45 -15.72 -8.93 3.12
CA THR A 45 -16.72 -8.12 2.37
C THR A 45 -17.79 -8.97 1.72
N ASN A 46 -17.45 -10.08 1.07
CA ASN A 46 -18.45 -10.97 0.44
C ASN A 46 -19.40 -11.65 1.45
N ALA A 47 -18.94 -11.89 2.66
CA ALA A 47 -19.76 -12.43 3.73
C ALA A 47 -20.63 -11.35 4.40
N ALA A 48 -20.16 -10.10 4.44
CA ALA A 48 -20.86 -8.98 5.03
C ALA A 48 -22.00 -8.44 4.13
N VAL A 49 -21.86 -8.50 2.80
CA VAL A 49 -22.85 -7.94 1.87
C VAL A 49 -24.27 -8.49 2.08
N PRO A 50 -24.53 -9.77 2.33
CA PRO A 50 -25.88 -10.24 2.66
C PRO A 50 -26.49 -9.51 3.87
N LEU A 51 -25.72 -9.22 4.91
CA LEU A 51 -26.19 -8.45 6.08
C LEU A 51 -26.51 -7.00 5.70
N VAL A 52 -25.66 -6.39 4.86
CA VAL A 52 -25.90 -5.05 4.32
C VAL A 52 -27.20 -5.04 3.48
N VAL A 53 -27.38 -6.02 2.61
CA VAL A 53 -28.58 -6.18 1.77
C VAL A 53 -29.86 -6.29 2.63
N ASP A 54 -29.84 -7.12 3.67
CA ASP A 54 -31.00 -7.29 4.55
C ASP A 54 -31.27 -6.01 5.39
N ALA A 55 -30.24 -5.32 5.82
CA ALA A 55 -30.39 -4.05 6.52
C ALA A 55 -30.90 -2.93 5.59
N LEU A 56 -30.41 -2.86 4.35
CA LEU A 56 -30.88 -1.92 3.34
C LEU A 56 -32.36 -2.14 3.00
N ARG A 57 -32.83 -3.39 2.89
CA ARG A 57 -34.26 -3.69 2.67
C ARG A 57 -35.16 -3.09 3.75
N ARG A 58 -34.68 -3.03 4.99
CA ARG A 58 -35.43 -2.45 6.11
C ARG A 58 -35.32 -0.92 6.20
N ALA A 59 -34.17 -0.37 5.77
CA ALA A 59 -33.82 1.03 6.01
C ALA A 59 -33.95 1.93 4.77
N ARG A 60 -34.09 1.37 3.53
CA ARG A 60 -34.17 2.20 2.32
C ARG A 60 -35.29 3.23 2.40
N GLY A 61 -35.05 4.41 1.87
CA GLY A 61 -36.03 5.49 1.83
C GLY A 61 -36.95 5.33 0.60
N GLU A 62 -38.24 5.14 0.83
CA GLU A 62 -39.23 5.16 -0.26
C GLU A 62 -39.33 6.58 -0.85
N GLY A 63 -39.22 6.68 -2.17
CA GLY A 63 -39.24 7.97 -2.86
C GLY A 63 -37.98 8.83 -2.70
N LEU A 64 -36.95 8.31 -2.03
CA LEU A 64 -35.64 8.94 -1.93
C LEU A 64 -34.65 8.28 -2.89
N PHE A 65 -33.65 9.04 -3.34
CA PHE A 65 -32.50 8.50 -4.06
C PHE A 65 -31.55 7.87 -3.06
N ASN A 66 -31.38 6.54 -3.11
CA ASN A 66 -30.63 5.78 -2.12
C ASN A 66 -29.16 5.63 -2.56
N ILE A 67 -28.22 6.13 -1.77
CA ILE A 67 -26.79 6.11 -2.01
C ILE A 67 -26.12 5.23 -0.96
N LEU A 68 -25.25 4.31 -1.39
CA LEU A 68 -24.41 3.52 -0.49
C LEU A 68 -22.94 3.92 -0.64
N MET A 69 -22.30 4.34 0.43
CA MET A 69 -20.86 4.52 0.52
C MET A 69 -20.23 3.22 1.00
N LEU A 70 -19.35 2.62 0.18
CA LEU A 70 -18.74 1.31 0.45
C LEU A 70 -17.24 1.36 0.18
N HIS A 71 -16.44 0.99 1.18
CA HIS A 71 -14.98 0.95 1.08
C HIS A 71 -14.49 -0.48 0.83
N THR A 72 -14.24 -0.85 -0.43
CA THR A 72 -13.85 -2.21 -0.83
C THR A 72 -13.24 -2.28 -2.22
N ASP A 73 -12.39 -3.29 -2.47
CA ASP A 73 -12.05 -3.70 -3.82
C ASP A 73 -13.22 -4.41 -4.49
N VAL A 74 -13.29 -4.34 -5.82
CA VAL A 74 -14.29 -5.06 -6.63
C VAL A 74 -13.58 -5.99 -7.60
N GLU A 75 -14.15 -7.18 -7.77
CA GLU A 75 -13.64 -8.23 -8.65
C GLU A 75 -13.40 -7.71 -10.08
N GLY A 76 -12.23 -8.05 -10.64
CA GLY A 76 -11.84 -7.67 -11.99
C GLY A 76 -11.27 -6.26 -12.14
N GLN A 77 -11.30 -5.40 -11.10
CA GLN A 77 -10.79 -4.03 -11.18
C GLN A 77 -9.29 -3.91 -10.92
N LEU A 78 -8.74 -4.79 -10.09
CA LEU A 78 -7.31 -4.91 -9.83
C LEU A 78 -6.81 -6.31 -10.16
N ASN A 79 -5.60 -6.39 -10.72
CA ASN A 79 -4.93 -7.67 -10.94
C ASN A 79 -4.21 -8.13 -9.65
N ARG A 80 -5.00 -8.46 -8.62
CA ARG A 80 -4.51 -8.95 -7.32
C ARG A 80 -5.21 -10.27 -6.97
N PRO A 81 -4.80 -11.41 -7.55
CA PRO A 81 -5.54 -12.68 -7.44
C PRO A 81 -5.66 -13.23 -6.01
N ASN A 82 -4.81 -12.79 -5.09
CA ASN A 82 -4.77 -13.29 -3.71
C ASN A 82 -5.46 -12.35 -2.70
N ILE A 83 -6.04 -11.24 -3.15
CA ILE A 83 -6.77 -10.32 -2.27
C ILE A 83 -8.27 -10.52 -2.53
N PRO A 84 -9.05 -10.93 -1.52
CA PRO A 84 -10.49 -11.04 -1.64
C PRO A 84 -11.11 -9.69 -2.01
N ALA A 85 -11.80 -9.65 -3.13
CA ALA A 85 -12.55 -8.49 -3.60
C ALA A 85 -14.05 -8.80 -3.59
N LEU A 86 -14.89 -7.77 -3.51
CA LEU A 86 -16.34 -7.91 -3.63
C LEU A 86 -16.68 -8.47 -5.00
N SER A 87 -17.37 -9.60 -5.04
CA SER A 87 -17.76 -10.25 -6.29
C SER A 87 -18.81 -9.43 -7.04
N ILE A 88 -18.78 -9.53 -8.36
CA ILE A 88 -19.80 -8.87 -9.22
C ILE A 88 -21.22 -9.38 -8.92
N SER A 89 -21.36 -10.65 -8.52
CA SER A 89 -22.66 -11.18 -8.13
C SER A 89 -23.23 -10.48 -6.88
N ARG A 90 -22.38 -10.21 -5.89
CA ARG A 90 -22.77 -9.45 -4.68
C ARG A 90 -23.06 -7.98 -4.99
N MET A 91 -22.30 -7.37 -5.89
CA MET A 91 -22.60 -6.02 -6.37
C MET A 91 -24.01 -5.95 -6.99
N LYS A 92 -24.40 -6.94 -7.79
CA LYS A 92 -25.76 -7.00 -8.39
C LYS A 92 -26.87 -7.11 -7.36
N GLU A 93 -26.65 -7.74 -6.20
CA GLU A 93 -27.63 -7.76 -5.11
C GLU A 93 -27.90 -6.35 -4.56
N LEU A 94 -26.87 -5.52 -4.44
CA LEU A 94 -26.98 -4.13 -3.99
C LEU A 94 -27.74 -3.26 -5.00
N ARG A 95 -27.58 -3.50 -6.31
CA ARG A 95 -28.22 -2.73 -7.39
C ARG A 95 -29.73 -2.65 -7.28
N THR A 96 -30.37 -3.63 -6.68
CA THR A 96 -31.84 -3.66 -6.51
C THR A 96 -32.34 -2.81 -5.34
N LEU A 97 -31.41 -2.30 -4.50
CA LEU A 97 -31.74 -1.64 -3.22
C LEU A 97 -31.24 -0.19 -3.16
N VAL A 98 -30.20 0.13 -3.92
CA VAL A 98 -29.61 1.46 -3.95
C VAL A 98 -29.46 1.93 -5.40
N ASP A 99 -29.61 3.23 -5.60
CA ASP A 99 -29.58 3.86 -6.92
C ASP A 99 -28.15 4.18 -7.34
N TYR A 100 -27.26 4.43 -6.34
CA TYR A 100 -25.87 4.77 -6.56
C TYR A 100 -24.97 4.15 -5.48
N VAL A 101 -23.79 3.64 -5.88
CA VAL A 101 -22.74 3.22 -4.95
C VAL A 101 -21.49 4.10 -5.12
N ALA A 102 -21.13 4.83 -4.07
CA ALA A 102 -19.88 5.56 -3.96
C ALA A 102 -18.81 4.61 -3.39
N LEU A 103 -17.90 4.18 -4.26
CA LEU A 103 -16.83 3.24 -3.90
C LEU A 103 -15.56 3.98 -3.46
N GLY A 104 -14.79 3.34 -2.58
CA GLY A 104 -13.44 3.71 -2.19
C GLY A 104 -12.57 2.48 -2.04
N HIS A 105 -11.36 2.62 -1.46
CA HIS A 105 -10.34 1.61 -1.24
C HIS A 105 -9.39 1.40 -2.42
N THR A 106 -9.88 1.19 -3.61
CA THR A 106 -9.05 1.04 -4.80
C THR A 106 -8.56 2.41 -5.25
N HIS A 107 -7.25 2.63 -5.25
CA HIS A 107 -6.66 3.92 -5.60
C HIS A 107 -6.65 4.20 -7.11
N LYS A 108 -7.04 3.22 -7.92
CA LYS A 108 -7.23 3.34 -9.35
C LYS A 108 -8.70 3.64 -9.66
N ARG A 109 -8.94 4.61 -10.53
CA ARG A 109 -10.28 4.95 -11.02
C ARG A 109 -10.93 3.78 -11.77
N PHE A 110 -12.21 3.50 -11.50
CA PHE A 110 -13.05 2.61 -12.30
C PHE A 110 -14.54 2.93 -12.13
N GLU A 111 -15.32 2.40 -13.05
CA GLU A 111 -16.79 2.52 -13.08
C GLU A 111 -17.40 1.14 -13.31
N ILE A 112 -18.54 0.88 -12.70
CA ILE A 112 -19.31 -0.36 -12.92
C ILE A 112 -20.68 0.06 -13.42
N GLU A 113 -20.92 -0.18 -14.69
CA GLU A 113 -22.11 0.31 -15.39
C GLU A 113 -22.30 1.82 -15.11
N ASP A 114 -23.54 2.30 -14.99
CA ASP A 114 -23.84 3.72 -14.79
C ASP A 114 -24.30 4.02 -13.35
N TRP A 115 -23.83 3.26 -12.35
CA TRP A 115 -24.36 3.39 -11.00
C TRP A 115 -23.35 3.21 -9.86
N ALA A 116 -22.17 2.65 -10.11
CA ALA A 116 -21.14 2.49 -9.09
C ALA A 116 -19.81 3.05 -9.59
N PHE A 117 -19.25 4.00 -8.85
CA PHE A 117 -18.08 4.75 -9.25
C PHE A 117 -17.03 4.75 -8.15
N ASN A 118 -15.78 4.49 -8.55
CA ASN A 118 -14.60 4.63 -7.72
C ASN A 118 -13.68 5.69 -8.33
N PRO A 119 -13.46 6.84 -7.69
CA PRO A 119 -12.70 7.94 -8.27
C PRO A 119 -11.18 7.72 -8.28
N GLY A 120 -10.72 6.66 -7.63
CA GLY A 120 -9.33 6.52 -7.23
C GLY A 120 -9.02 7.32 -5.95
N SER A 121 -7.75 7.51 -5.66
CA SER A 121 -7.31 8.37 -4.56
C SER A 121 -7.23 9.83 -5.00
N LEU A 122 -7.46 10.79 -4.10
CA LEU A 122 -7.25 12.22 -4.38
C LEU A 122 -5.77 12.55 -4.57
N GLU A 123 -4.89 11.90 -3.80
CA GLU A 123 -3.44 11.98 -3.93
C GLU A 123 -2.86 10.57 -4.07
N ALA A 124 -1.67 10.44 -4.69
CA ALA A 124 -0.96 9.18 -4.71
C ALA A 124 -0.50 8.80 -3.30
N CYS A 125 -0.86 7.63 -2.83
CA CYS A 125 -0.41 7.08 -1.54
C CYS A 125 0.96 6.41 -1.67
N THR A 126 1.30 5.94 -2.86
CA THR A 126 2.59 5.33 -3.17
C THR A 126 3.11 5.79 -4.52
N ILE A 127 4.42 5.65 -4.72
CA ILE A 127 5.05 5.99 -6.00
C ILE A 127 4.59 5.06 -7.14
N ASP A 128 4.09 3.87 -6.83
CA ASP A 128 3.59 2.93 -7.85
C ASP A 128 2.32 3.43 -8.54
N GLU A 129 1.62 4.37 -7.90
CA GLU A 129 0.41 5.00 -8.42
C GLU A 129 0.67 6.20 -9.34
N PHE A 130 1.93 6.50 -9.69
CA PHE A 130 2.29 7.72 -10.44
C PHE A 130 1.61 7.86 -11.80
N LYS A 131 1.12 6.77 -12.39
CA LYS A 131 0.39 6.74 -13.67
C LYS A 131 -1.12 6.68 -13.53
N GLU A 132 -1.63 6.40 -12.32
CA GLU A 132 -3.06 6.24 -12.13
C GLU A 132 -3.79 7.58 -12.24
N GLU A 133 -4.92 7.58 -12.93
CA GLU A 133 -5.81 8.73 -12.92
C GLU A 133 -6.42 8.90 -11.53
N ARG A 134 -6.36 10.12 -11.03
CA ARG A 134 -6.92 10.51 -9.73
C ARG A 134 -7.87 11.67 -9.90
N GLY A 135 -8.88 11.72 -9.09
CA GLY A 135 -9.86 12.78 -9.15
C GLY A 135 -11.01 12.55 -8.17
N LEU A 136 -12.09 13.21 -8.46
CA LEU A 136 -13.37 13.03 -7.79
C LEU A 136 -14.47 12.95 -8.86
N TYR A 137 -15.58 12.32 -8.49
CA TYR A 137 -16.78 12.37 -9.32
C TYR A 137 -17.71 13.47 -8.85
N LEU A 138 -18.12 14.31 -9.78
CA LEU A 138 -19.31 15.15 -9.65
C LEU A 138 -20.48 14.34 -10.17
N ILE A 139 -21.43 14.06 -9.30
CA ILE A 139 -22.61 13.24 -9.61
C ILE A 139 -23.83 14.14 -9.63
N GLU A 140 -24.49 14.22 -10.78
CA GLU A 140 -25.78 14.88 -10.93
C GLU A 140 -26.87 13.83 -11.12
N VAL A 141 -28.00 14.01 -10.46
CA VAL A 141 -29.16 13.13 -10.55
C VAL A 141 -30.35 13.97 -10.99
N ASP A 142 -30.95 13.60 -12.13
CA ASP A 142 -32.13 14.30 -12.64
C ASP A 142 -33.44 13.86 -11.92
N GLU A 143 -34.53 14.52 -12.24
CA GLU A 143 -35.87 14.22 -11.68
C GLU A 143 -36.35 12.78 -11.98
N ALA A 144 -35.81 12.14 -13.00
CA ALA A 144 -36.10 10.74 -13.36
C ALA A 144 -35.16 9.76 -12.67
N GLY A 145 -34.23 10.22 -11.81
CA GLY A 145 -33.25 9.40 -11.11
C GLY A 145 -32.07 8.94 -11.99
N ARG A 146 -31.86 9.56 -13.15
CA ARG A 146 -30.73 9.23 -14.03
C ARG A 146 -29.47 9.92 -13.54
N ILE A 147 -28.37 9.18 -13.47
CA ILE A 147 -27.07 9.64 -13.02
C ILE A 147 -26.27 10.19 -14.21
N THR A 148 -25.72 11.39 -14.05
CA THR A 148 -24.63 11.91 -14.87
C THR A 148 -23.39 12.01 -13.99
N ALA A 149 -22.30 11.32 -14.36
CA ALA A 149 -21.07 11.29 -13.59
C ALA A 149 -19.94 11.95 -14.39
N GLU A 150 -19.37 13.02 -13.85
CA GLU A 150 -18.20 13.69 -14.41
C GLU A 150 -17.01 13.48 -13.52
N HIS A 151 -15.92 12.91 -14.05
CA HIS A 151 -14.68 12.76 -13.32
C HIS A 151 -13.86 14.06 -13.39
N SER A 152 -13.89 14.84 -12.33
CA SER A 152 -13.16 16.09 -12.23
C SER A 152 -11.75 15.88 -11.65
N ARG A 153 -10.78 16.58 -12.26
CA ARG A 153 -9.39 16.70 -11.81
C ARG A 153 -9.01 18.15 -11.53
N ASP A 154 -10.00 19.02 -11.41
CA ASP A 154 -9.83 20.47 -11.22
C ASP A 154 -9.50 20.78 -9.76
N TYR A 155 -8.37 20.30 -9.31
CA TYR A 155 -7.75 20.62 -8.04
C TYR A 155 -6.24 20.45 -8.09
N THR A 156 -5.53 21.06 -7.15
CA THR A 156 -4.08 20.99 -7.07
C THR A 156 -3.64 19.59 -6.66
N GLN A 157 -2.93 18.88 -7.54
CA GLN A 157 -2.35 17.56 -7.30
C GLN A 157 -0.82 17.67 -7.23
N ARG A 158 -0.19 16.93 -6.30
CA ARG A 158 1.27 16.82 -6.29
C ARG A 158 1.74 15.88 -7.40
N PRO A 159 2.69 16.31 -8.25
CA PRO A 159 3.27 15.44 -9.26
C PRO A 159 4.10 14.32 -8.63
N PHE A 160 3.86 13.09 -9.08
CA PHE A 160 4.71 11.93 -8.81
C PHE A 160 5.37 11.52 -10.12
N GLN A 161 6.67 11.25 -10.10
CA GLN A 161 7.42 10.87 -11.29
C GLN A 161 8.36 9.72 -10.99
N ARG A 162 8.47 8.78 -11.92
CA ARG A 162 9.42 7.67 -11.86
C ARG A 162 10.38 7.76 -13.02
N LEU A 163 11.67 7.87 -12.72
CA LEU A 163 12.77 7.82 -13.67
C LEU A 163 13.45 6.46 -13.59
N ASN A 164 13.96 5.97 -14.71
CA ASN A 164 14.70 4.72 -14.75
C ASN A 164 16.07 4.99 -15.36
N PHE A 165 17.11 4.45 -14.72
CA PHE A 165 18.48 4.49 -15.23
C PHE A 165 19.03 3.06 -15.27
N ASP A 166 19.54 2.66 -16.45
CA ASP A 166 20.25 1.39 -16.62
C ASP A 166 21.74 1.61 -16.31
N VAL A 167 22.20 0.97 -15.25
CA VAL A 167 23.60 1.06 -14.80
C VAL A 167 24.55 0.15 -15.58
N SER A 168 24.01 -0.69 -16.48
CA SER A 168 24.80 -1.64 -17.26
C SER A 168 25.82 -0.92 -18.14
N GLY A 169 27.06 -1.38 -18.11
CA GLY A 169 28.14 -0.78 -18.88
C GLY A 169 28.79 0.47 -18.27
N ALA A 170 28.29 0.96 -17.13
CA ALA A 170 28.97 2.03 -16.40
C ALA A 170 30.28 1.49 -15.81
N PRO A 171 31.42 2.16 -16.08
CA PRO A 171 32.73 1.67 -15.64
C PRO A 171 32.93 1.76 -14.13
N ASP A 172 32.33 2.72 -13.49
CA ASP A 172 32.48 3.03 -12.06
C ASP A 172 31.27 3.75 -11.47
N ALA A 173 31.33 4.01 -10.19
CA ALA A 173 30.26 4.70 -9.43
C ALA A 173 30.06 6.16 -9.87
N ASP A 174 31.14 6.84 -10.28
CA ASP A 174 31.05 8.23 -10.73
C ASP A 174 30.33 8.33 -12.10
N ALA A 175 30.55 7.37 -12.97
CA ALA A 175 29.82 7.27 -14.24
C ALA A 175 28.31 7.01 -14.02
N VAL A 176 27.94 6.16 -13.05
CA VAL A 176 26.54 5.96 -12.64
C VAL A 176 25.96 7.25 -12.09
N HIS A 177 26.68 7.93 -11.21
CA HIS A 177 26.26 9.20 -10.63
C HIS A 177 26.00 10.25 -11.72
N ALA A 178 26.97 10.46 -12.61
CA ALA A 178 26.83 11.41 -13.72
C ALA A 178 25.64 11.06 -14.64
N GLY A 179 25.49 9.78 -14.99
CA GLY A 179 24.40 9.31 -15.85
C GLY A 179 23.01 9.50 -15.21
N VAL A 180 22.89 9.25 -13.91
CA VAL A 180 21.63 9.51 -13.18
C VAL A 180 21.28 11.00 -13.22
N LEU A 181 22.26 11.90 -12.95
CA LEU A 181 22.00 13.33 -12.99
C LEU A 181 21.67 13.83 -14.40
N GLU A 182 22.21 13.20 -15.43
CA GLU A 182 21.84 13.51 -16.82
C GLU A 182 20.39 13.10 -17.13
N VAL A 183 19.96 11.91 -16.71
CA VAL A 183 18.55 11.48 -16.82
C VAL A 183 17.65 12.44 -16.05
N VAL A 184 18.02 12.84 -14.85
CA VAL A 184 17.28 13.81 -14.05
C VAL A 184 17.12 15.14 -14.81
N ARG A 185 18.20 15.70 -15.38
CA ARG A 185 18.14 16.95 -16.15
C ARG A 185 17.27 16.84 -17.39
N ARG A 186 17.27 15.70 -18.04
CA ARG A 186 16.52 15.46 -19.29
C ARG A 186 15.06 15.18 -19.08
N GLU A 187 14.73 14.36 -18.07
CA GLU A 187 13.41 13.75 -17.92
C GLU A 187 12.62 14.24 -16.71
N ALA A 188 13.32 14.71 -15.66
CA ALA A 188 12.62 15.22 -14.49
C ALA A 188 11.97 16.57 -14.80
N ARG A 189 10.73 16.71 -14.35
CA ARG A 189 10.10 18.02 -14.32
C ARG A 189 10.73 18.82 -13.19
N ALA A 190 11.50 19.84 -13.54
CA ALA A 190 12.00 20.79 -12.57
C ALA A 190 10.85 21.62 -11.98
N HIS A 191 10.93 21.91 -10.71
CA HIS A 191 9.97 22.74 -10.00
C HIS A 191 10.66 23.99 -9.46
N ASP A 192 10.11 25.14 -9.82
CA ASP A 192 10.52 26.44 -9.26
C ASP A 192 9.37 26.99 -8.41
N ALA A 193 9.56 27.01 -7.10
CA ALA A 193 8.56 27.48 -6.15
C ALA A 193 8.12 28.95 -6.37
N ALA A 194 8.92 29.74 -7.09
CA ALA A 194 8.59 31.13 -7.41
C ALA A 194 7.70 31.26 -8.66
N LEU A 195 7.73 30.28 -9.54
CA LEU A 195 7.06 30.30 -10.85
C LEU A 195 5.92 29.28 -10.94
N ASP A 196 6.02 28.15 -10.22
CA ASP A 196 5.06 27.06 -10.31
C ASP A 196 3.95 27.19 -9.25
N SER A 197 2.70 27.17 -9.69
CA SER A 197 1.54 27.07 -8.80
C SER A 197 1.28 25.64 -8.30
N THR A 198 1.92 24.63 -8.89
CA THR A 198 1.79 23.23 -8.48
C THR A 198 2.73 22.91 -7.33
N PRO A 199 2.41 21.95 -6.43
CA PRO A 199 3.31 21.54 -5.37
C PRO A 199 4.59 20.88 -5.91
N ALA A 200 5.69 21.02 -5.18
CA ALA A 200 6.96 20.37 -5.52
C ALA A 200 6.81 18.85 -5.69
N PRO A 201 7.36 18.23 -6.75
CA PRO A 201 7.15 16.82 -7.07
C PRO A 201 7.80 15.87 -6.06
N ILE A 202 7.33 14.62 -6.07
CA ILE A 202 8.03 13.47 -5.49
C ILE A 202 8.56 12.63 -6.65
N ILE A 203 9.86 12.31 -6.62
CA ILE A 203 10.53 11.62 -7.73
C ILE A 203 11.19 10.34 -7.21
N GLU A 204 10.90 9.20 -7.84
CA GLU A 204 11.66 7.97 -7.67
C GLU A 204 12.62 7.78 -8.83
N ILE A 205 13.88 7.47 -8.51
CA ILE A 205 14.91 7.10 -9.47
C ILE A 205 15.23 5.62 -9.26
N ASN A 206 14.88 4.78 -10.24
CA ASN A 206 15.16 3.36 -10.21
C ASN A 206 16.46 3.06 -10.95
N LEU A 207 17.46 2.55 -10.24
CA LEU A 207 18.66 1.97 -10.82
C LEU A 207 18.38 0.52 -11.19
N ARG A 208 18.63 0.14 -12.44
CA ARG A 208 18.39 -1.21 -12.98
C ARG A 208 19.60 -1.68 -13.78
N GLY A 209 19.65 -2.97 -14.08
CA GLY A 209 20.72 -3.56 -14.87
C GLY A 209 21.84 -4.16 -14.03
N HIS A 210 23.01 -4.34 -14.62
CA HIS A 210 24.14 -5.01 -13.99
C HIS A 210 25.25 -4.00 -13.69
N LEU A 211 25.63 -3.90 -12.40
CA LEU A 211 26.80 -3.11 -11.99
C LEU A 211 28.08 -3.88 -12.31
N GLY A 212 29.06 -3.21 -12.91
CA GLY A 212 30.41 -3.75 -13.09
C GLY A 212 31.30 -3.69 -11.83
N PHE A 213 30.76 -3.23 -10.71
CA PHE A 213 31.49 -2.98 -9.46
C PHE A 213 30.58 -3.20 -8.24
N LYS A 214 31.16 -3.09 -7.04
CA LYS A 214 30.42 -3.32 -5.79
C LYS A 214 29.37 -2.25 -5.55
N ASN A 215 28.17 -2.68 -5.15
CA ASN A 215 27.05 -1.79 -4.84
C ASN A 215 27.36 -0.77 -3.73
N SER A 216 28.22 -1.13 -2.79
CA SER A 216 28.67 -0.25 -1.69
C SER A 216 29.46 0.98 -2.13
N LEU A 217 29.92 1.02 -3.39
CA LEU A 217 30.64 2.16 -3.96
C LEU A 217 29.68 3.29 -4.45
N LEU A 218 28.38 2.99 -4.58
CA LEU A 218 27.39 4.01 -4.95
C LEU A 218 27.12 4.96 -3.77
N ASP A 219 27.39 6.23 -3.95
CA ASP A 219 27.03 7.28 -2.98
C ASP A 219 25.57 7.72 -3.21
N ILE A 220 24.64 6.92 -2.75
CA ILE A 220 23.19 7.18 -2.86
C ILE A 220 22.78 8.49 -2.14
N PRO A 221 23.30 8.83 -0.94
CA PRO A 221 23.00 10.09 -0.29
C PRO A 221 23.37 11.30 -1.17
N ARG A 222 24.61 11.36 -1.67
CA ARG A 222 25.08 12.42 -2.54
C ARG A 222 24.25 12.55 -3.82
N MET A 223 23.99 11.44 -4.48
CA MET A 223 23.17 11.38 -5.69
C MET A 223 21.75 11.94 -5.45
N ARG A 224 21.16 11.63 -4.30
CA ARG A 224 19.85 12.13 -3.90
C ARG A 224 19.84 13.65 -3.71
N GLU A 225 20.83 14.18 -2.99
CA GLU A 225 20.93 15.62 -2.72
C GLU A 225 21.16 16.42 -4.00
N GLU A 226 22.03 15.97 -4.88
CA GLU A 226 22.28 16.64 -6.17
C GLU A 226 21.06 16.56 -7.09
N ALA A 227 20.35 15.42 -7.16
CA ALA A 227 19.11 15.29 -7.91
C ALA A 227 18.01 16.22 -7.35
N ARG A 228 17.93 16.35 -6.02
CA ARG A 228 16.99 17.27 -5.37
C ARG A 228 17.30 18.73 -5.69
N ALA A 229 18.58 19.11 -5.64
CA ALA A 229 19.01 20.47 -6.00
C ALA A 229 18.69 20.83 -7.46
N LEU A 230 18.78 19.85 -8.38
CA LEU A 230 18.48 20.05 -9.80
C LEU A 230 16.97 20.18 -10.08
N THR A 231 16.12 19.54 -9.28
CA THR A 231 14.69 19.41 -9.60
C THR A 231 13.79 20.28 -8.73
N GLY A 232 14.26 20.77 -7.58
CA GLY A 232 13.40 21.41 -6.57
C GLY A 232 12.37 20.44 -5.96
N ALA A 233 12.55 19.12 -6.12
CA ALA A 233 11.61 18.13 -5.63
C ALA A 233 11.47 18.17 -4.09
N LEU A 234 10.24 17.93 -3.61
CA LEU A 234 9.98 17.76 -2.18
C LEU A 234 10.79 16.58 -1.63
N HIS A 235 10.77 15.47 -2.37
CA HIS A 235 11.46 14.24 -1.99
C HIS A 235 12.01 13.51 -3.22
N ILE A 236 13.25 13.00 -3.09
CA ILE A 236 13.87 12.09 -4.04
C ILE A 236 14.07 10.73 -3.35
N MET A 237 13.51 9.69 -3.92
CA MET A 237 13.76 8.31 -3.54
C MET A 237 14.65 7.65 -4.60
N ILE A 238 15.72 6.98 -4.17
CA ILE A 238 16.56 6.19 -5.07
C ILE A 238 16.40 4.72 -4.71
N SER A 239 15.78 3.98 -5.63
CA SER A 239 15.54 2.54 -5.51
C SER A 239 16.60 1.79 -6.31
N ASN A 240 17.58 1.25 -5.63
CA ASN A 240 18.61 0.46 -6.30
C ASN A 240 18.14 -1.00 -6.46
N ARG A 241 17.76 -1.33 -7.69
CA ARG A 241 17.35 -2.68 -8.14
C ARG A 241 18.40 -3.28 -9.07
N SER A 242 19.60 -2.72 -9.14
CA SER A 242 20.68 -3.26 -9.95
C SER A 242 21.25 -4.54 -9.36
N VAL A 243 21.80 -5.38 -10.21
CA VAL A 243 22.46 -6.64 -9.84
C VAL A 243 23.96 -6.38 -9.72
N PRO A 244 24.57 -6.52 -8.54
CA PRO A 244 26.03 -6.34 -8.37
C PRO A 244 26.85 -7.34 -9.18
N VAL A 245 28.09 -6.95 -9.52
CA VAL A 245 29.01 -7.76 -10.31
C VAL A 245 29.25 -9.15 -9.72
N GLU A 246 29.26 -9.26 -8.39
CA GLU A 246 29.44 -10.54 -7.71
C GLU A 246 28.35 -11.58 -8.08
N TYR A 247 27.20 -11.13 -8.54
CA TYR A 247 26.12 -12.02 -9.02
C TYR A 247 26.17 -12.26 -10.52
N ALA A 248 26.60 -11.27 -11.30
CA ALA A 248 26.87 -11.46 -12.72
C ALA A 248 28.00 -12.50 -12.91
N VAL A 249 29.02 -12.44 -12.07
CA VAL A 249 30.13 -13.43 -12.02
C VAL A 249 29.61 -14.75 -11.48
N ALA A 250 28.73 -14.79 -10.47
CA ALA A 250 28.14 -16.03 -9.97
C ALA A 250 27.19 -16.70 -10.97
N ALA A 251 26.59 -15.94 -11.88
CA ALA A 251 25.72 -16.48 -12.92
C ALA A 251 26.45 -17.05 -14.14
N GLY A 252 27.75 -16.79 -14.32
CA GLY A 252 28.40 -17.15 -15.58
C GLY A 252 29.88 -17.57 -15.60
N LEU A 253 30.65 -17.43 -14.53
CA LEU A 253 32.07 -17.35 -14.76
C LEU A 253 33.03 -18.23 -13.95
N ASP A 254 32.63 -18.99 -12.98
CA ASP A 254 33.56 -19.99 -12.44
C ASP A 254 32.89 -21.37 -12.37
N SER A 255 33.28 -22.21 -13.33
CA SER A 255 32.95 -23.63 -13.32
C SER A 255 33.39 -24.35 -12.02
N ASP A 256 34.30 -23.74 -11.26
CA ASP A 256 34.91 -24.33 -10.09
C ASP A 256 34.23 -23.99 -8.75
N VAL A 257 33.33 -23.03 -8.72
CA VAL A 257 32.57 -22.69 -7.49
C VAL A 257 31.30 -23.53 -7.41
N SER A 258 31.15 -24.32 -6.33
CA SER A 258 29.99 -25.17 -6.15
C SER A 258 28.67 -24.34 -6.14
N ARG A 259 27.59 -24.98 -6.64
CA ARG A 259 26.23 -24.36 -6.62
C ARG A 259 25.84 -23.86 -5.23
N GLN A 260 26.21 -24.58 -4.18
CA GLN A 260 25.90 -24.21 -2.79
C GLN A 260 26.58 -22.91 -2.36
N VAL A 261 27.85 -22.72 -2.73
CA VAL A 261 28.60 -21.48 -2.43
C VAL A 261 28.02 -20.30 -3.19
N ARG A 262 27.62 -20.46 -4.44
CA ARG A 262 26.95 -19.42 -5.23
C ARG A 262 25.62 -19.04 -4.61
N GLU A 263 24.81 -20.01 -4.25
CA GLU A 263 23.50 -19.80 -3.64
C GLU A 263 23.62 -19.05 -2.30
N ARG A 264 24.60 -19.45 -1.46
CA ARG A 264 24.87 -18.78 -0.19
C ARG A 264 25.23 -17.30 -0.38
N ARG A 265 26.12 -16.99 -1.31
CA ARG A 265 26.51 -15.60 -1.61
C ARG A 265 25.32 -14.74 -2.06
N ILE A 266 24.45 -15.30 -2.91
CA ILE A 266 23.25 -14.63 -3.37
C ILE A 266 22.31 -14.29 -2.21
N VAL A 267 22.04 -15.27 -1.33
CA VAL A 267 21.15 -15.08 -0.19
C VAL A 267 21.75 -14.09 0.81
N GLU A 268 23.05 -14.19 1.09
CA GLU A 268 23.75 -13.28 2.00
C GLU A 268 23.70 -11.82 1.54
N ASP A 269 23.87 -11.56 0.25
CA ASP A 269 23.73 -10.19 -0.27
C ASP A 269 22.28 -9.68 -0.23
N LEU A 270 21.33 -10.51 -0.58
CA LEU A 270 19.93 -10.13 -0.48
C LEU A 270 19.57 -9.68 0.95
N ILE A 271 20.09 -10.41 1.95
CA ILE A 271 19.88 -10.08 3.37
C ILE A 271 20.65 -8.81 3.78
N THR A 272 21.86 -8.61 3.25
CA THR A 272 22.68 -7.43 3.52
C THR A 272 21.98 -6.12 3.11
N ARG A 273 21.04 -6.18 2.18
CA ARG A 273 20.24 -5.02 1.72
C ARG A 273 19.21 -4.56 2.75
N ASP A 274 18.77 -5.44 3.65
CA ASP A 274 17.88 -5.08 4.74
C ASP A 274 18.69 -4.62 5.94
N ILE A 275 18.51 -3.35 6.33
CA ILE A 275 19.26 -2.71 7.43
C ILE A 275 19.11 -3.47 8.75
N ARG A 276 17.97 -4.13 8.97
CA ARG A 276 17.66 -4.89 10.19
C ARG A 276 18.53 -6.13 10.33
N PHE A 277 18.92 -6.74 9.22
CA PHE A 277 19.65 -8.00 9.18
C PHE A 277 21.08 -7.88 8.66
N ARG A 278 21.49 -6.68 8.19
CA ARG A 278 22.81 -6.45 7.59
C ARG A 278 23.98 -6.95 8.44
N ALA A 279 23.99 -6.63 9.75
CA ALA A 279 25.04 -7.03 10.65
C ALA A 279 25.14 -8.55 10.86
N ARG A 280 24.08 -9.29 10.51
CA ARG A 280 23.94 -10.73 10.69
C ARG A 280 23.66 -11.47 9.39
N ALA A 281 23.97 -10.85 8.25
CA ALA A 281 23.62 -11.37 6.93
C ALA A 281 24.17 -12.79 6.70
N HIS A 282 25.36 -13.08 7.20
CA HIS A 282 25.99 -14.40 7.09
C HIS A 282 25.18 -15.50 7.79
N ASP A 283 24.79 -15.26 9.06
CA ASP A 283 24.04 -16.24 9.87
C ASP A 283 22.60 -16.41 9.35
N MET A 284 21.99 -15.30 8.98
CA MET A 284 20.65 -15.31 8.37
C MET A 284 20.63 -16.01 7.00
N ALA A 285 21.70 -15.90 6.22
CA ALA A 285 21.81 -16.62 4.96
C ALA A 285 21.95 -18.15 5.21
N ALA A 286 22.72 -18.55 6.22
CA ALA A 286 22.84 -19.95 6.60
C ALA A 286 21.48 -20.52 7.07
N LEU A 287 20.75 -19.79 7.91
CA LEU A 287 19.41 -20.13 8.36
C LEU A 287 18.42 -20.28 7.20
N THR A 288 18.42 -19.30 6.28
CA THR A 288 17.53 -19.31 5.11
C THR A 288 17.77 -20.52 4.22
N LEU A 289 19.02 -20.87 3.98
CA LEU A 289 19.38 -22.03 3.15
C LEU A 289 19.04 -23.35 3.85
N GLU A 290 19.19 -23.44 5.15
CA GLU A 290 18.81 -24.63 5.90
C GLU A 290 17.28 -24.80 5.96
N ALA A 291 16.52 -23.72 6.22
CA ALA A 291 15.06 -23.75 6.14
C ALA A 291 14.56 -24.17 4.75
N LYS A 292 15.19 -23.65 3.67
CA LYS A 292 14.93 -24.09 2.30
C LYS A 292 15.23 -25.57 2.09
N ARG A 293 16.35 -26.07 2.60
CA ARG A 293 16.73 -27.48 2.50
C ARG A 293 15.70 -28.39 3.17
N LEU A 294 15.24 -28.02 4.36
CA LEU A 294 14.21 -28.76 5.08
C LEU A 294 12.88 -28.75 4.33
N ALA A 295 12.46 -27.60 3.81
CA ALA A 295 11.22 -27.47 3.03
C ALA A 295 11.24 -28.31 1.74
N LEU A 296 12.39 -28.36 1.05
CA LEU A 296 12.57 -29.21 -0.14
C LEU A 296 12.72 -30.71 0.18
N GLY A 297 13.00 -31.06 1.45
CA GLY A 297 13.09 -32.43 1.94
C GLY A 297 11.77 -32.92 2.57
N ASP A 298 10.65 -32.25 2.33
CA ASP A 298 9.33 -32.59 2.87
C ASP A 298 9.29 -32.70 4.42
N GLU A 299 10.17 -31.97 5.11
CA GLU A 299 10.13 -31.87 6.57
C GLU A 299 8.91 -31.06 7.04
N SER A 300 8.41 -31.36 8.25
CA SER A 300 7.21 -30.70 8.74
C SER A 300 7.39 -29.19 8.95
N PRO A 301 6.34 -28.40 8.70
CA PRO A 301 6.37 -26.94 8.93
C PRO A 301 6.78 -26.57 10.36
N GLU A 302 6.37 -27.37 11.37
CA GLU A 302 6.67 -27.14 12.77
C GLU A 302 8.19 -27.25 13.05
N LYS A 303 8.87 -28.18 12.38
CA LYS A 303 10.33 -28.35 12.50
C LYS A 303 11.08 -27.16 11.89
N ILE A 304 10.58 -26.65 10.76
CA ILE A 304 11.15 -25.46 10.11
C ILE A 304 10.93 -24.22 10.98
N LEU A 305 9.75 -24.07 11.55
CA LEU A 305 9.42 -22.95 12.44
C LEU A 305 10.30 -22.98 13.69
N SER A 306 10.43 -24.14 14.36
CA SER A 306 11.28 -24.29 15.53
C SER A 306 12.75 -23.95 15.26
N LEU A 307 13.28 -24.31 14.08
CA LEU A 307 14.63 -23.92 13.68
C LEU A 307 14.78 -22.40 13.57
N ILE A 308 13.79 -21.72 12.97
CA ILE A 308 13.80 -20.27 12.78
C ILE A 308 13.72 -19.58 14.15
N GLU A 309 12.80 -19.99 15.00
CA GLU A 309 12.61 -19.45 16.36
C GLU A 309 13.88 -19.58 17.19
N GLN A 310 14.46 -20.76 17.26
CA GLN A 310 15.69 -21.04 18.02
C GLN A 310 16.86 -20.14 17.56
N GLN A 311 17.03 -19.93 16.28
CA GLN A 311 18.11 -19.08 15.75
C GLN A 311 17.85 -17.58 15.99
N LEU A 312 16.60 -17.17 16.00
CA LEU A 312 16.23 -15.79 16.31
C LEU A 312 16.39 -15.48 17.82
N GLU A 313 16.09 -16.44 18.69
CA GLU A 313 16.26 -16.32 20.15
C GLU A 313 17.75 -16.25 20.54
N LEU A 314 18.58 -17.17 20.02
CA LEU A 314 20.05 -17.15 20.23
C LEU A 314 20.66 -15.81 19.83
N ALA A 315 20.09 -15.18 18.84
CA ALA A 315 20.54 -13.88 18.37
C ALA A 315 20.09 -12.70 19.23
N ALA A 316 18.94 -12.79 19.87
CA ALA A 316 18.46 -11.79 20.83
C ALA A 316 19.31 -11.80 22.12
N GLU A 317 19.74 -12.97 22.55
CA GLU A 317 20.61 -13.12 23.72
C GLU A 317 22.02 -12.54 23.49
N GLN A 318 22.58 -12.68 22.28
CA GLN A 318 23.88 -12.12 21.92
C GLN A 318 23.89 -10.59 21.82
N THR A 319 22.76 -9.97 21.47
CA THR A 319 22.64 -8.50 21.43
C THR A 319 22.48 -7.88 22.82
N ASN A 320 21.97 -8.61 23.81
CA ASN A 320 21.81 -8.15 25.20
C ASN A 320 23.08 -8.29 26.05
N GLY A 321 24.13 -8.93 25.54
CA GLY A 321 25.38 -9.18 26.26
C GLY A 321 26.55 -8.23 25.93
N ALA A 322 26.39 -7.25 25.03
CA ALA A 322 27.45 -6.28 24.71
C ALA A 322 27.33 -5.03 25.60
N PRO A 323 28.45 -4.54 26.23
CA PRO A 323 28.38 -3.36 27.06
C PRO A 323 28.04 -2.12 26.21
N ALA A 324 27.06 -1.36 26.67
CA ALA A 324 26.63 -0.11 26.06
C ALA A 324 27.79 0.88 26.04
N ASN A 325 28.26 1.24 24.87
CA ASN A 325 29.13 2.38 24.68
C ASN A 325 28.24 3.63 24.65
N GLU A 326 28.36 4.48 25.65
CA GLU A 326 27.66 5.75 25.77
C GLU A 326 28.04 6.68 24.61
N ALA A 327 27.13 6.79 23.64
CA ALA A 327 27.15 7.91 22.69
C ALA A 327 26.02 8.86 23.12
N THR A 328 26.42 9.99 23.67
CA THR A 328 25.56 11.13 24.03
C THR A 328 24.73 11.60 22.81
N VAL A 329 23.43 11.33 22.86
CA VAL A 329 22.45 11.86 21.91
C VAL A 329 21.70 13.01 22.58
N ALA A 330 21.75 14.17 22.01
CA ALA A 330 20.98 15.34 22.40
C ALA A 330 19.46 15.07 22.23
N PRO A 331 18.57 15.63 23.08
CA PRO A 331 17.17 15.34 23.06
C PRO A 331 16.46 15.99 21.88
N ALA A 332 15.67 15.20 21.14
CA ALA A 332 14.73 15.68 20.13
C ALA A 332 13.46 16.25 20.80
N PRO A 333 12.78 17.22 20.15
CA PRO A 333 11.61 17.88 20.74
C PRO A 333 10.40 16.93 20.82
N ALA A 334 9.73 16.96 21.95
CA ALA A 334 8.48 16.25 22.21
C ALA A 334 7.33 16.83 21.39
N GLY A 335 6.54 15.95 20.77
CA GLY A 335 5.25 16.33 20.22
C GLY A 335 4.76 15.47 19.06
N ALA A 336 4.37 14.21 19.32
CA ALA A 336 3.30 13.55 18.58
C ALA A 336 2.88 12.29 19.37
N THR A 337 1.74 12.39 20.03
CA THR A 337 1.09 11.27 20.71
C THR A 337 0.49 10.33 19.69
N ALA A 338 1.01 9.11 19.62
CA ALA A 338 0.40 8.02 18.88
C ALA A 338 -0.83 7.51 19.64
N THR A 339 -2.00 7.73 19.09
CA THR A 339 -3.24 7.04 19.46
C THR A 339 -3.59 6.10 18.32
N ASP A 340 -3.06 4.89 18.33
CA ASP A 340 -3.50 3.86 17.40
C ASP A 340 -3.42 2.47 18.08
N LYS A 341 -4.34 2.25 19.01
CA LYS A 341 -4.67 0.92 19.56
C LYS A 341 -6.18 0.66 19.69
N GLY A 342 -7.02 1.62 19.29
CA GLY A 342 -8.48 1.50 19.37
C GLY A 342 -9.12 0.69 18.24
N ASP A 343 -8.60 0.82 17.05
CA ASP A 343 -9.28 0.32 15.83
C ASP A 343 -9.17 -1.21 15.63
N LEU A 344 -8.12 -1.84 16.14
CA LEU A 344 -7.96 -3.31 16.06
C LEU A 344 -8.93 -4.09 16.96
N VAL A 345 -9.39 -3.50 18.07
CA VAL A 345 -10.30 -4.18 18.99
C VAL A 345 -11.76 -4.06 18.54
N ALA A 346 -12.12 -2.94 17.91
CA ALA A 346 -13.47 -2.75 17.35
C ALA A 346 -13.74 -3.68 16.16
N SER A 347 -12.75 -3.90 15.29
CA SER A 347 -12.89 -4.81 14.15
C SER A 347 -12.99 -6.29 14.57
N ALA A 348 -12.31 -6.70 15.66
CA ALA A 348 -12.41 -8.06 16.18
C ALA A 348 -13.78 -8.36 16.79
N SER A 349 -14.44 -7.38 17.41
CA SER A 349 -15.78 -7.53 17.98
C SER A 349 -16.87 -7.64 16.92
N ALA A 350 -16.72 -6.91 15.80
CA ALA A 350 -17.64 -6.99 14.66
C ALA A 350 -17.51 -8.32 13.90
N LEU A 351 -16.28 -8.85 13.77
CA LEU A 351 -16.03 -10.17 13.18
C LEU A 351 -16.66 -11.30 13.99
N GLN A 352 -16.62 -11.25 15.32
CA GLN A 352 -17.27 -12.23 16.19
C GLN A 352 -18.80 -12.18 16.15
N ALA A 353 -19.40 -11.03 15.84
CA ALA A 353 -20.83 -10.91 15.62
C ALA A 353 -21.25 -11.49 14.26
N ILE A 354 -20.42 -11.33 13.24
CA ILE A 354 -20.64 -11.89 11.90
C ILE A 354 -20.53 -13.41 11.92
N GLU A 355 -19.52 -13.96 12.60
CA GLU A 355 -19.36 -15.43 12.72
C GLU A 355 -20.47 -16.09 13.51
N ARG A 356 -21.03 -15.45 14.54
CA ARG A 356 -22.14 -15.99 15.33
C ARG A 356 -23.46 -16.07 14.57
N ASN A 357 -23.72 -15.14 13.64
CA ASN A 357 -24.94 -15.14 12.83
C ASN A 357 -24.84 -16.03 11.57
N ALA A 358 -23.66 -16.44 11.16
CA ALA A 358 -23.49 -17.38 10.03
C ALA A 358 -23.58 -18.86 10.45
N ALA A 359 -23.61 -19.15 11.75
CA ALA A 359 -23.69 -20.50 12.31
C ALA A 359 -25.10 -20.90 12.84
N THR A 360 -26.08 -20.01 12.70
CA THR A 360 -27.52 -20.26 12.89
C THR A 360 -28.27 -20.10 11.58
#